data_43d7d4babfab4218be29658f7c7523e4
#
_entry.id   43d7d4babfab4218be29658f7c7523e4
#
_cell.length_a   1.000
_cell.length_b   1.000
_cell.length_c   1.000
_cell.angle_alpha   90.00
_cell.angle_beta   90.00
_cell.angle_gamma   90.00
#
_symmetry.space_group_name_H-M   'P 1'
#
loop_
_entity.id
_entity.type
_entity.pdbx_description
1 polymer ?
#
loop_
_entity_poly.entity_id
_entity_poly.type
_entity_poly.pdbx_seq_one_letter_code
_entity_poly.pdbx_strand_id
1 'polypeptide(L)'
;MGKIRIGIVGYGNIGRGVEQSIKRNDDMELKAVFTRRDPASVKIQTEGAEVKHFDDMEAMKDEIDVMILCGGSATDLPVIGPKVAASFNTIDSFDTHAKIPEYFANVDKAAKEGKNVSIISVGWDPGMFSLNRLYAESILVQGSTYTFWGKGVSQGHSDAIRRIEGVKNGIQYTVPIEAAVDQVRSGSEPELTTRQKHLRECYVVAEEGADKAAIEEAIKTMPNYFDEYDTTVTFITEEELKKNHSKMPHGGFVIRSG
;
A
#
# COMPACT_ATOMS: atom_id res chain seq x y z
N MET A 1 22.04 11.79 -22.05
CA MET A 1 22.18 10.95 -20.84
C MET A 1 21.58 9.59 -21.16
N GLY A 2 22.15 8.50 -20.63
CA GLY A 2 21.51 7.18 -20.72
C GLY A 2 20.23 7.14 -19.89
N LYS A 3 19.39 6.12 -20.13
CA LYS A 3 18.18 5.90 -19.31
C LYS A 3 18.57 5.43 -17.91
N ILE A 4 17.74 5.75 -16.91
CA ILE A 4 17.85 5.23 -15.56
C ILE A 4 17.44 3.76 -15.61
N ARG A 5 18.33 2.87 -15.21
CA ARG A 5 18.16 1.42 -15.25
C ARG A 5 17.51 0.94 -13.95
N ILE A 6 16.33 0.37 -14.03
CA ILE A 6 15.49 0.02 -12.87
C ILE A 6 15.35 -1.48 -12.73
N GLY A 7 15.51 -1.94 -11.48
CA GLY A 7 15.11 -3.26 -11.02
C GLY A 7 13.86 -3.18 -10.15
N ILE A 8 12.96 -4.14 -10.26
CA ILE A 8 11.77 -4.25 -9.40
C ILE A 8 11.92 -5.48 -8.50
N VAL A 9 11.78 -5.32 -7.20
CA VAL A 9 11.75 -6.44 -6.24
C VAL A 9 10.33 -6.70 -5.78
N GLY A 10 9.77 -7.84 -6.20
CA GLY A 10 8.38 -8.20 -5.96
C GLY A 10 7.45 -7.76 -7.08
N TYR A 11 6.69 -8.71 -7.63
CA TYR A 11 5.80 -8.47 -8.77
C TYR A 11 4.35 -8.82 -8.44
N GLY A 12 3.81 -8.07 -7.46
CA GLY A 12 2.40 -8.01 -7.10
C GLY A 12 1.70 -6.82 -7.79
N ASN A 13 0.66 -6.28 -7.18
CA ASN A 13 -0.07 -5.13 -7.73
C ASN A 13 0.83 -3.89 -7.84
N ILE A 14 1.66 -3.62 -6.82
CA ILE A 14 2.59 -2.49 -6.84
C ILE A 14 3.63 -2.68 -7.95
N GLY A 15 4.29 -3.83 -8.03
CA GLY A 15 5.32 -4.08 -9.05
C GLY A 15 4.78 -3.97 -10.48
N ARG A 16 3.56 -4.43 -10.73
CA ARG A 16 2.89 -4.24 -12.03
C ARG A 16 2.60 -2.76 -12.32
N GLY A 17 2.18 -2.01 -11.30
CA GLY A 17 1.97 -0.56 -11.42
C GLY A 17 3.25 0.19 -11.71
N VAL A 18 4.34 -0.17 -11.04
CA VAL A 18 5.68 0.39 -11.28
C VAL A 18 6.15 0.10 -12.71
N GLU A 19 6.01 -1.13 -13.20
CA GLU A 19 6.34 -1.48 -14.58
C GLU A 19 5.57 -0.60 -15.58
N GLN A 20 4.26 -0.41 -15.37
CA GLN A 20 3.45 0.46 -16.22
C GLN A 20 3.90 1.93 -16.16
N SER A 21 4.36 2.38 -15.01
CA SER A 21 4.87 3.74 -14.84
C SER A 21 6.20 3.93 -15.56
N ILE A 22 7.12 2.98 -15.46
CA ILE A 22 8.40 3.00 -16.19
C ILE A 22 8.17 3.09 -17.69
N LYS A 23 7.24 2.31 -18.23
CA LYS A 23 6.91 2.33 -19.67
C LYS A 23 6.39 3.69 -20.18
N ARG A 24 5.94 4.57 -19.31
CA ARG A 24 5.44 5.91 -19.65
C ARG A 24 6.48 7.01 -19.50
N ASN A 25 7.66 6.67 -19.02
CA ASN A 25 8.76 7.60 -18.81
C ASN A 25 9.94 7.23 -19.72
N ASP A 26 10.23 8.07 -20.69
CA ASP A 26 11.22 7.80 -21.74
C ASP A 26 12.67 7.80 -21.23
N ASP A 27 12.91 8.39 -20.06
CA ASP A 27 14.21 8.46 -19.38
C ASP A 27 14.49 7.25 -18.48
N MET A 28 13.57 6.28 -18.41
CA MET A 28 13.67 5.08 -17.60
C MET A 28 13.64 3.81 -18.45
N GLU A 29 14.26 2.75 -17.96
CA GLU A 29 14.13 1.40 -18.53
C GLU A 29 14.10 0.33 -17.44
N LEU A 30 13.21 -0.63 -17.60
CA LEU A 30 13.18 -1.82 -16.74
C LEU A 30 14.23 -2.83 -17.22
N LYS A 31 15.17 -3.19 -16.35
CA LYS A 31 16.20 -4.20 -16.62
C LYS A 31 15.77 -5.58 -16.12
N ALA A 32 15.26 -5.65 -14.89
CA ALA A 32 14.86 -6.93 -14.30
C ALA A 32 13.76 -6.80 -13.26
N VAL A 33 13.02 -7.89 -13.09
CA VAL A 33 12.08 -8.13 -12.00
C VAL A 33 12.60 -9.30 -11.17
N PHE A 34 12.77 -9.08 -9.87
CA PHE A 34 13.23 -10.07 -8.92
C PHE A 34 12.08 -10.61 -8.08
N THR A 35 11.99 -11.93 -7.97
CA THR A 35 10.91 -12.62 -7.28
C THR A 35 11.42 -13.76 -6.42
N ARG A 36 10.73 -14.04 -5.30
CA ARG A 36 10.97 -15.25 -4.47
C ARG A 36 10.18 -16.47 -4.98
N ARG A 37 9.24 -16.24 -5.88
CA ARG A 37 8.53 -17.30 -6.58
C ARG A 37 9.41 -17.84 -7.71
N ASP A 38 9.02 -18.96 -8.29
CA ASP A 38 9.61 -19.44 -9.55
C ASP A 38 9.55 -18.32 -10.61
N PRO A 39 10.69 -17.83 -11.13
CA PRO A 39 10.73 -16.81 -12.17
C PRO A 39 9.89 -17.14 -13.40
N ALA A 40 9.81 -18.42 -13.78
CA ALA A 40 9.00 -18.87 -14.92
C ALA A 40 7.49 -18.66 -14.72
N SER A 41 7.05 -18.56 -13.47
CA SER A 41 5.66 -18.28 -13.11
C SER A 41 5.26 -16.80 -13.24
N VAL A 42 6.23 -15.90 -13.39
CA VAL A 42 6.00 -14.45 -13.41
C VAL A 42 6.02 -13.94 -14.84
N LYS A 43 4.92 -13.36 -15.29
CA LYS A 43 4.78 -12.78 -16.62
C LYS A 43 4.82 -11.25 -16.52
N ILE A 44 5.87 -10.67 -17.05
CA ILE A 44 6.04 -9.21 -17.20
C ILE A 44 5.58 -8.77 -18.59
N GLN A 45 5.38 -7.46 -18.79
CA GLN A 45 4.90 -6.88 -20.05
C GLN A 45 6.00 -6.16 -20.82
N THR A 46 7.14 -5.89 -20.19
CA THR A 46 8.26 -5.17 -20.82
C THR A 46 9.16 -6.14 -21.57
N GLU A 47 9.21 -6.00 -22.88
CA GLU A 47 10.10 -6.79 -23.72
C GLU A 47 11.57 -6.46 -23.41
N GLY A 48 12.41 -7.48 -23.38
CA GLY A 48 13.85 -7.35 -23.11
C GLY A 48 14.22 -7.23 -21.62
N ALA A 49 13.27 -7.07 -20.72
CA ALA A 49 13.53 -7.17 -19.29
C ALA A 49 13.55 -8.64 -18.82
N GLU A 50 14.38 -8.93 -17.83
CA GLU A 50 14.54 -10.29 -17.31
C GLU A 50 13.68 -10.52 -16.07
N VAL A 51 13.25 -11.78 -15.84
CA VAL A 51 12.70 -12.21 -14.55
C VAL A 51 13.70 -13.16 -13.89
N LYS A 52 14.15 -12.80 -12.69
CA LYS A 52 15.19 -13.55 -11.96
C LYS A 52 14.75 -13.89 -10.55
N HIS A 53 15.39 -14.89 -9.95
CA HIS A 53 15.18 -15.14 -8.53
C HIS A 53 15.76 -13.99 -7.70
N PHE A 54 15.19 -13.74 -6.52
CA PHE A 54 15.60 -12.66 -5.64
C PHE A 54 17.09 -12.75 -5.25
N ASP A 55 17.61 -13.96 -5.09
CA ASP A 55 19.00 -14.18 -4.68
C ASP A 55 20.00 -13.89 -5.82
N ASP A 56 19.56 -13.75 -7.06
CA ASP A 56 20.41 -13.46 -8.22
C ASP A 56 20.62 -11.94 -8.43
N MET A 57 20.04 -11.07 -7.59
CA MET A 57 20.08 -9.62 -7.82
C MET A 57 21.49 -9.02 -7.80
N GLU A 58 22.39 -9.56 -6.95
CA GLU A 58 23.77 -9.08 -6.85
C GLU A 58 24.56 -9.22 -8.16
N ALA A 59 24.23 -10.21 -8.98
CA ALA A 59 24.85 -10.41 -10.28
C ALA A 59 24.52 -9.29 -11.30
N MET A 60 23.49 -8.48 -11.02
CA MET A 60 23.07 -7.35 -11.88
C MET A 60 23.45 -5.98 -11.30
N LYS A 61 24.34 -5.93 -10.30
CA LYS A 61 24.68 -4.69 -9.61
C LYS A 61 25.15 -3.57 -10.54
N ASP A 62 25.91 -3.90 -11.55
CA ASP A 62 26.43 -2.93 -12.52
C ASP A 62 25.43 -2.56 -13.63
N GLU A 63 24.32 -3.29 -13.69
CA GLU A 63 23.28 -3.09 -14.71
C GLU A 63 22.06 -2.32 -14.20
N ILE A 64 21.95 -2.08 -12.90
CA ILE A 64 20.79 -1.46 -12.26
C ILE A 64 21.25 -0.24 -11.46
N ASP A 65 20.62 0.91 -11.75
CA ASP A 65 20.90 2.15 -11.03
C ASP A 65 20.04 2.29 -9.75
N VAL A 66 18.79 1.78 -9.80
CA VAL A 66 17.82 1.87 -8.70
C VAL A 66 16.95 0.62 -8.61
N MET A 67 16.79 0.10 -7.42
CA MET A 67 15.83 -0.97 -7.08
C MET A 67 14.54 -0.39 -6.50
N ILE A 68 13.38 -0.71 -7.06
CA ILE A 68 12.07 -0.36 -6.50
C ILE A 68 11.51 -1.59 -5.78
N LEU A 69 11.34 -1.45 -4.45
CA LEU A 69 10.93 -2.56 -3.58
C LEU A 69 9.40 -2.56 -3.42
N CYS A 70 8.76 -3.56 -3.97
CA CYS A 70 7.30 -3.71 -4.05
C CYS A 70 6.75 -4.81 -3.13
N GLY A 71 7.46 -5.10 -2.05
CA GLY A 71 7.06 -6.06 -1.02
C GLY A 71 6.04 -5.49 -0.03
N GLY A 72 5.41 -6.36 0.76
CA GLY A 72 4.47 -5.95 1.81
C GLY A 72 5.18 -5.29 3.00
N SER A 73 4.62 -4.21 3.51
CA SER A 73 5.20 -3.44 4.62
C SER A 73 5.24 -4.22 5.93
N ALA A 74 4.26 -5.11 6.16
CA ALA A 74 4.18 -5.82 7.42
C ALA A 74 5.26 -6.91 7.58
N THR A 75 5.66 -7.55 6.50
CA THR A 75 6.49 -8.77 6.54
C THR A 75 7.71 -8.74 5.65
N ASP A 76 7.61 -8.15 4.46
CA ASP A 76 8.68 -8.22 3.47
C ASP A 76 9.70 -7.08 3.61
N LEU A 77 9.24 -5.83 3.54
CA LEU A 77 10.10 -4.66 3.53
C LEU A 77 11.01 -4.53 4.75
N PRO A 78 10.59 -4.88 5.99
CA PRO A 78 11.48 -4.83 7.15
C PRO A 78 12.74 -5.70 7.00
N VAL A 79 12.65 -6.76 6.21
CA VAL A 79 13.75 -7.70 5.98
C VAL A 79 14.52 -7.37 4.71
N ILE A 80 13.79 -7.19 3.59
CA ILE A 80 14.43 -6.98 2.29
C ILE A 80 14.94 -5.56 2.08
N GLY A 81 14.30 -4.54 2.69
CA GLY A 81 14.70 -3.15 2.57
C GLY A 81 16.16 -2.91 2.92
N PRO A 82 16.58 -3.18 4.17
CA PRO A 82 17.99 -3.04 4.57
C PRO A 82 18.93 -3.95 3.75
N LYS A 83 18.52 -5.20 3.43
CA LYS A 83 19.34 -6.13 2.65
C LYS A 83 19.65 -5.56 1.25
N VAL A 84 18.64 -5.01 0.55
CA VAL A 84 18.87 -4.47 -0.79
C VAL A 84 19.56 -3.12 -0.75
N ALA A 85 19.27 -2.28 0.25
CA ALA A 85 19.91 -0.98 0.42
C ALA A 85 21.43 -1.06 0.65
N ALA A 86 21.91 -2.17 1.18
CA ALA A 86 23.35 -2.40 1.32
C ALA A 86 24.09 -2.51 -0.02
N SER A 87 23.41 -2.91 -1.09
CA SER A 87 24.03 -3.15 -2.41
C SER A 87 23.57 -2.18 -3.49
N PHE A 88 22.37 -1.61 -3.37
CA PHE A 88 21.71 -0.77 -4.40
C PHE A 88 21.14 0.51 -3.84
N ASN A 89 20.98 1.52 -4.68
CA ASN A 89 20.04 2.60 -4.40
C ASN A 89 18.62 2.02 -4.39
N THR A 90 17.77 2.42 -3.44
CA THR A 90 16.44 1.84 -3.30
C THR A 90 15.34 2.89 -3.16
N ILE A 91 14.15 2.51 -3.63
CA ILE A 91 12.89 3.22 -3.35
C ILE A 91 11.89 2.18 -2.85
N ASP A 92 11.16 2.47 -1.77
CA ASP A 92 10.08 1.62 -1.28
C ASP A 92 8.84 2.41 -0.86
N SER A 93 7.75 1.68 -0.64
CA SER A 93 6.47 2.22 -0.19
C SER A 93 6.08 1.72 1.21
N PHE A 94 7.04 1.60 2.13
CA PHE A 94 6.78 1.15 3.49
C PHE A 94 5.74 2.06 4.18
N ASP A 95 4.64 1.47 4.69
CA ASP A 95 3.48 2.20 5.21
C ASP A 95 3.04 1.81 6.63
N THR A 96 3.80 0.98 7.33
CA THR A 96 3.52 0.68 8.74
C THR A 96 3.95 1.86 9.61
N HIS A 97 3.09 2.88 9.72
CA HIS A 97 3.40 4.20 10.28
C HIS A 97 4.15 4.17 11.61
N ALA A 98 3.67 3.37 12.57
CA ALA A 98 4.30 3.26 13.89
C ALA A 98 5.75 2.73 13.86
N LYS A 99 6.13 2.03 12.80
CA LYS A 99 7.46 1.42 12.62
C LYS A 99 8.37 2.18 11.65
N ILE A 100 7.92 3.28 11.07
CA ILE A 100 8.74 4.07 10.14
C ILE A 100 10.07 4.52 10.77
N PRO A 101 10.14 5.02 12.02
CA PRO A 101 11.41 5.45 12.61
C PRO A 101 12.42 4.30 12.75
N GLU A 102 11.97 3.12 13.16
CA GLU A 102 12.82 1.92 13.28
C GLU A 102 13.28 1.45 11.90
N TYR A 103 12.35 1.38 10.94
CA TYR A 103 12.66 0.98 9.56
C TYR A 103 13.65 1.94 8.90
N PHE A 104 13.44 3.25 9.07
CA PHE A 104 14.37 4.28 8.61
C PHE A 104 15.78 4.05 9.15
N ALA A 105 15.93 3.83 10.45
CA ALA A 105 17.24 3.63 11.07
C ALA A 105 17.96 2.39 10.50
N ASN A 106 17.23 1.31 10.25
CA ASN A 106 17.79 0.08 9.70
C ASN A 106 18.22 0.26 8.23
N VAL A 107 17.40 0.91 7.41
CA VAL A 107 17.71 1.19 6.00
C VAL A 107 18.85 2.20 5.88
N ASP A 108 18.83 3.29 6.66
CA ASP A 108 19.88 4.32 6.68
C ASP A 108 21.25 3.73 6.99
N LYS A 109 21.31 2.87 8.02
CA LYS A 109 22.55 2.17 8.36
C LYS A 109 23.08 1.35 7.19
N ALA A 110 22.22 0.50 6.60
CA ALA A 110 22.62 -0.39 5.52
C ALA A 110 23.01 0.41 4.24
N ALA A 111 22.27 1.44 3.90
CA ALA A 111 22.58 2.29 2.75
C ALA A 111 23.91 3.04 2.92
N LYS A 112 24.21 3.56 4.12
CA LYS A 112 25.49 4.21 4.44
C LYS A 112 26.65 3.24 4.33
N GLU A 113 26.51 2.03 4.86
CA GLU A 113 27.54 0.97 4.76
C GLU A 113 27.79 0.60 3.28
N GLY A 114 26.72 0.52 2.46
CA GLY A 114 26.79 0.25 1.03
C GLY A 114 27.19 1.43 0.16
N LYS A 115 27.25 2.66 0.73
CA LYS A 115 27.43 3.92 -0.02
C LYS A 115 26.33 4.18 -1.04
N ASN A 116 25.12 3.76 -0.73
CA ASN A 116 23.91 3.90 -1.54
C ASN A 116 22.97 4.96 -0.98
N VAL A 117 21.98 5.34 -1.77
CA VAL A 117 20.88 6.23 -1.38
C VAL A 117 19.59 5.41 -1.31
N SER A 118 18.82 5.61 -0.25
CA SER A 118 17.51 4.98 -0.10
C SER A 118 16.43 6.02 0.19
N ILE A 119 15.31 5.90 -0.51
CA ILE A 119 14.10 6.71 -0.26
C ILE A 119 13.02 5.75 0.19
N ILE A 120 12.58 5.89 1.43
CA ILE A 120 11.55 5.03 2.01
C ILE A 120 10.19 5.70 2.02
N SER A 121 9.12 4.90 2.16
CA SER A 121 7.76 5.40 2.39
C SER A 121 7.22 6.29 1.26
N VAL A 122 7.58 5.99 0.03
CA VAL A 122 7.12 6.69 -1.18
C VAL A 122 5.88 6.00 -1.71
N GLY A 123 4.72 6.40 -1.21
CA GLY A 123 3.45 5.80 -1.59
C GLY A 123 2.34 6.83 -1.65
N TRP A 124 1.15 6.36 -1.29
CA TRP A 124 -0.04 7.17 -1.22
C TRP A 124 -0.08 7.94 0.12
N ASP A 125 -0.02 7.21 1.23
CA ASP A 125 0.15 7.77 2.58
C ASP A 125 0.81 6.70 3.48
N PRO A 126 2.06 6.90 3.85
CA PRO A 126 2.92 8.07 3.59
C PRO A 126 3.33 8.24 2.13
N GLY A 127 3.61 9.48 1.73
CA GLY A 127 4.01 9.88 0.39
C GLY A 127 3.23 11.08 -0.11
N MET A 128 2.41 10.92 -1.15
CA MET A 128 1.69 12.02 -1.80
C MET A 128 0.78 12.80 -0.83
N PHE A 129 0.04 12.11 0.04
CA PHE A 129 -0.81 12.76 1.04
C PHE A 129 -0.01 13.49 2.12
N SER A 130 1.15 12.98 2.50
CA SER A 130 2.06 13.66 3.43
C SER A 130 2.52 14.99 2.84
N LEU A 131 2.90 15.02 1.57
CA LEU A 131 3.28 16.26 0.88
C LEU A 131 2.09 17.21 0.73
N ASN A 132 0.90 16.72 0.41
CA ASN A 132 -0.31 17.55 0.30
C ASN A 132 -0.65 18.21 1.65
N ARG A 133 -0.51 17.49 2.77
CA ARG A 133 -0.70 18.06 4.11
C ARG A 133 0.33 19.14 4.40
N LEU A 134 1.60 18.89 4.13
CA LEU A 134 2.67 19.86 4.31
C LEU A 134 2.44 21.13 3.49
N TYR A 135 2.01 20.98 2.23
CA TYR A 135 1.65 22.11 1.37
C TYR A 135 0.48 22.92 1.95
N ALA A 136 -0.59 22.25 2.33
CA ALA A 136 -1.77 22.90 2.90
C ALA A 136 -1.41 23.69 4.19
N GLU A 137 -0.61 23.10 5.06
CA GLU A 137 -0.12 23.72 6.30
C GLU A 137 0.82 24.90 6.04
N SER A 138 1.62 24.83 4.99
CA SER A 138 2.54 25.93 4.61
C SER A 138 1.81 27.16 4.05
N ILE A 139 0.68 26.93 3.36
CA ILE A 139 -0.12 28.01 2.74
C ILE A 139 -1.13 28.57 3.74
N LEU A 140 -1.81 27.72 4.48
CA LEU A 140 -2.81 28.04 5.49
C LEU A 140 -2.25 27.68 6.87
N VAL A 141 -1.46 28.57 7.44
CA VAL A 141 -0.67 28.32 8.65
C VAL A 141 -1.56 28.01 9.87
N GLN A 142 -2.70 28.70 9.99
CA GLN A 142 -3.68 28.43 11.05
C GLN A 142 -4.67 27.37 10.62
N GLY A 143 -5.26 26.66 11.60
CA GLY A 143 -6.28 25.65 11.35
C GLY A 143 -5.78 24.20 11.54
N SER A 144 -6.66 23.25 11.27
CA SER A 144 -6.44 21.81 11.40
C SER A 144 -6.53 21.08 10.07
N THR A 145 -5.73 20.02 9.92
CA THR A 145 -5.70 19.21 8.69
C THR A 145 -6.42 17.88 8.91
N TYR A 146 -7.37 17.58 8.05
CA TYR A 146 -8.17 16.36 8.09
C TYR A 146 -7.93 15.56 6.81
N THR A 147 -7.70 14.26 6.97
CA THR A 147 -7.63 13.31 5.85
C THR A 147 -8.82 12.38 5.89
N PHE A 148 -9.53 12.27 4.77
CA PHE A 148 -10.62 11.34 4.56
C PHE A 148 -10.30 10.38 3.42
N TRP A 149 -10.54 9.09 3.66
CA TRP A 149 -10.31 8.02 2.70
C TRP A 149 -11.61 7.51 2.11
N GLY A 150 -11.62 7.26 0.85
CA GLY A 150 -12.72 6.57 0.19
C GLY A 150 -13.66 7.47 -0.64
N LYS A 151 -14.79 6.95 -1.10
CA LYS A 151 -15.09 5.51 -1.01
C LYS A 151 -14.02 4.71 -1.79
N GLY A 152 -13.30 3.81 -1.11
CA GLY A 152 -12.21 3.10 -1.75
C GLY A 152 -11.84 1.78 -1.05
N VAL A 153 -11.31 0.86 -1.85
CA VAL A 153 -10.83 -0.44 -1.39
C VAL A 153 -9.53 -0.28 -0.62
N SER A 154 -9.44 -0.90 0.55
CA SER A 154 -8.17 -1.12 1.24
C SER A 154 -7.66 -2.53 1.00
N GLN A 155 -6.52 -2.66 0.35
CA GLN A 155 -5.92 -3.95 0.05
C GLN A 155 -5.48 -4.69 1.32
N GLY A 156 -4.84 -4.01 2.26
CA GLY A 156 -4.40 -4.61 3.52
C GLY A 156 -5.55 -5.13 4.37
N HIS A 157 -6.65 -4.37 4.48
CA HIS A 157 -7.84 -4.80 5.21
C HIS A 157 -8.57 -5.94 4.49
N SER A 158 -8.67 -5.88 3.17
CA SER A 158 -9.24 -6.98 2.37
C SER A 158 -8.44 -8.26 2.51
N ASP A 159 -7.12 -8.16 2.57
CA ASP A 159 -6.23 -9.29 2.78
C ASP A 159 -6.36 -9.88 4.20
N ALA A 160 -6.54 -9.03 5.21
CA ALA A 160 -6.80 -9.46 6.57
C ALA A 160 -8.10 -10.28 6.68
N ILE A 161 -9.18 -9.83 6.01
CA ILE A 161 -10.45 -10.57 5.93
C ILE A 161 -10.24 -11.96 5.30
N ARG A 162 -9.50 -12.05 4.20
CA ARG A 162 -9.25 -13.31 3.48
C ARG A 162 -8.43 -14.34 4.26
N ARG A 163 -7.79 -13.94 5.37
CA ARG A 163 -7.03 -14.85 6.25
C ARG A 163 -7.87 -15.44 7.38
N ILE A 164 -9.12 -14.99 7.55
CA ILE A 164 -10.02 -15.53 8.58
C ILE A 164 -10.48 -16.93 8.13
N GLU A 165 -10.47 -17.89 9.05
CA GLU A 165 -10.96 -19.24 8.82
C GLU A 165 -12.43 -19.23 8.35
N GLY A 166 -12.75 -20.02 7.32
CA GLY A 166 -14.08 -20.06 6.71
C GLY A 166 -14.36 -18.94 5.71
N VAL A 167 -13.39 -18.04 5.45
CA VAL A 167 -13.52 -17.02 4.41
C VAL A 167 -12.83 -17.47 3.12
N LYS A 168 -13.63 -17.64 2.06
CA LYS A 168 -13.14 -17.95 0.72
C LYS A 168 -12.58 -16.74 0.00
N ASN A 169 -13.23 -15.58 0.14
CA ASN A 169 -12.82 -14.32 -0.47
C ASN A 169 -13.45 -13.14 0.26
N GLY A 170 -12.90 -11.94 0.09
CA GLY A 170 -13.45 -10.75 0.73
C GLY A 170 -12.82 -9.47 0.23
N ILE A 171 -13.60 -8.40 0.29
CA ILE A 171 -13.17 -7.04 -0.04
C ILE A 171 -13.73 -6.06 0.99
N GLN A 172 -12.95 -5.05 1.32
CA GLN A 172 -13.34 -4.01 2.26
C GLN A 172 -13.24 -2.64 1.60
N TYR A 173 -14.25 -1.82 1.85
CA TYR A 173 -14.28 -0.40 1.47
C TYR A 173 -14.20 0.48 2.71
N THR A 174 -13.32 1.48 2.64
CA THR A 174 -13.34 2.62 3.56
C THR A 174 -14.28 3.67 3.00
N VAL A 175 -15.21 4.14 3.83
CA VAL A 175 -16.24 5.11 3.44
C VAL A 175 -16.19 6.30 4.38
N PRO A 176 -15.96 7.53 3.90
CA PRO A 176 -16.02 8.70 4.76
C PRO A 176 -17.44 8.96 5.24
N ILE A 177 -17.57 9.43 6.47
CA ILE A 177 -18.87 9.84 7.04
C ILE A 177 -19.15 11.28 6.60
N GLU A 178 -20.15 11.46 5.75
CA GLU A 178 -20.49 12.77 5.16
C GLU A 178 -20.73 13.85 6.21
N ALA A 179 -21.39 13.52 7.32
CA ALA A 179 -21.62 14.48 8.40
C ALA A 179 -20.30 15.01 9.01
N ALA A 180 -19.29 14.17 9.14
CA ALA A 180 -17.97 14.58 9.59
C ALA A 180 -17.25 15.45 8.54
N VAL A 181 -17.38 15.09 7.27
CA VAL A 181 -16.83 15.89 6.16
C VAL A 181 -17.47 17.27 6.12
N ASP A 182 -18.79 17.36 6.24
CA ASP A 182 -19.53 18.63 6.23
C ASP A 182 -19.19 19.49 7.45
N GLN A 183 -19.03 18.86 8.62
CA GLN A 183 -18.60 19.56 9.83
C GLN A 183 -17.21 20.19 9.65
N VAL A 184 -16.25 19.49 9.06
CA VAL A 184 -14.94 20.05 8.75
C VAL A 184 -15.02 21.15 7.71
N ARG A 185 -15.82 20.97 6.65
CA ARG A 185 -16.02 21.99 5.60
C ARG A 185 -16.68 23.28 6.08
N SER A 186 -17.42 23.23 7.17
CA SER A 186 -18.06 24.41 7.74
C SER A 186 -17.07 25.43 8.37
N GLY A 187 -15.79 25.10 8.43
CA GLY A 187 -14.75 25.92 9.06
C GLY A 187 -14.58 25.64 10.57
N SER A 188 -15.37 24.73 11.13
CA SER A 188 -15.11 24.23 12.49
C SER A 188 -13.93 23.28 12.50
N GLU A 189 -13.21 23.26 13.59
CA GLU A 189 -12.04 22.38 13.80
C GLU A 189 -12.40 21.24 14.78
N PRO A 190 -13.28 20.28 14.40
CA PRO A 190 -13.74 19.25 15.31
C PRO A 190 -12.63 18.26 15.64
N GLU A 191 -12.57 17.81 16.90
CA GLU A 191 -11.82 16.62 17.24
C GLU A 191 -12.62 15.39 16.81
N LEU A 192 -12.11 14.63 15.84
CA LEU A 192 -12.76 13.47 15.27
C LEU A 192 -11.95 12.21 15.51
N THR A 193 -12.57 11.23 16.14
CA THR A 193 -12.00 9.88 16.27
C THR A 193 -12.03 9.16 14.92
N THR A 194 -11.30 8.06 14.82
CA THR A 194 -11.28 7.17 13.64
C THR A 194 -12.71 6.74 13.27
N ARG A 195 -13.50 6.31 14.25
CA ARG A 195 -14.91 5.88 14.12
C ARG A 195 -15.84 7.00 13.62
N GLN A 196 -15.59 8.23 14.02
CA GLN A 196 -16.39 9.38 13.58
C GLN A 196 -16.06 9.83 12.15
N LYS A 197 -14.88 9.48 11.64
CA LYS A 197 -14.45 9.86 10.29
C LYS A 197 -14.85 8.87 9.20
N HIS A 198 -14.81 7.57 9.51
CA HIS A 198 -14.96 6.52 8.50
C HIS A 198 -15.77 5.33 8.99
N LEU A 199 -16.52 4.76 8.04
CA LEU A 199 -17.14 3.44 8.15
C LEU A 199 -16.31 2.39 7.41
N ARG A 200 -16.51 1.12 7.75
CA ARG A 200 -16.01 -0.04 7.02
C ARG A 200 -17.16 -0.84 6.43
N GLU A 201 -17.17 -1.03 5.13
CA GLU A 201 -18.10 -1.92 4.44
C GLU A 201 -17.34 -3.15 3.95
N CYS A 202 -17.68 -4.32 4.45
CA CYS A 202 -17.05 -5.59 4.10
C CYS A 202 -18.02 -6.45 3.31
N TYR A 203 -17.59 -6.95 2.17
CA TYR A 203 -18.31 -7.92 1.36
C TYR A 203 -17.52 -9.23 1.37
N VAL A 204 -18.13 -10.29 1.91
CA VAL A 204 -17.42 -11.52 2.25
C VAL A 204 -18.07 -12.71 1.57
N VAL A 205 -17.25 -13.55 0.95
CA VAL A 205 -17.66 -14.86 0.44
C VAL A 205 -17.20 -15.89 1.46
N ALA A 206 -18.15 -16.50 2.15
CA ALA A 206 -17.87 -17.57 3.10
C ALA A 206 -17.71 -18.92 2.38
N GLU A 207 -16.93 -19.81 2.96
CA GLU A 207 -16.88 -21.22 2.54
C GLU A 207 -18.21 -21.90 2.84
N GLU A 208 -18.49 -23.01 2.14
CA GLU A 208 -19.71 -23.79 2.36
C GLU A 208 -19.72 -24.37 3.80
N GLY A 209 -20.80 -24.12 4.52
CA GLY A 209 -20.95 -24.57 5.90
C GLY A 209 -20.21 -23.71 6.96
N ALA A 210 -19.52 -22.67 6.58
CA ALA A 210 -18.82 -21.80 7.53
C ALA A 210 -19.79 -21.04 8.45
N ASP A 211 -19.38 -20.83 9.70
CA ASP A 211 -20.11 -20.02 10.66
C ASP A 211 -19.98 -18.53 10.34
N LYS A 212 -21.00 -17.99 9.66
CA LYS A 212 -21.04 -16.58 9.29
C LYS A 212 -21.04 -15.63 10.47
N ALA A 213 -21.63 -16.03 11.61
CA ALA A 213 -21.66 -15.19 12.80
C ALA A 213 -20.27 -15.09 13.44
N ALA A 214 -19.54 -16.19 13.50
CA ALA A 214 -18.15 -16.20 13.96
C ALA A 214 -17.23 -15.39 13.03
N ILE A 215 -17.42 -15.47 11.72
CA ILE A 215 -16.66 -14.67 10.74
C ILE A 215 -16.94 -13.18 10.92
N GLU A 216 -18.20 -12.78 11.06
CA GLU A 216 -18.60 -11.39 11.27
C GLU A 216 -17.98 -10.82 12.54
N GLU A 217 -18.06 -11.57 13.64
CA GLU A 217 -17.46 -11.17 14.91
C GLU A 217 -15.93 -11.06 14.82
N ALA A 218 -15.27 -12.03 14.18
CA ALA A 218 -13.83 -11.99 13.98
C ALA A 218 -13.37 -10.78 13.14
N ILE A 219 -14.19 -10.35 12.17
CA ILE A 219 -13.91 -9.13 11.41
C ILE A 219 -14.07 -7.90 12.30
N LYS A 220 -15.22 -7.74 12.95
CA LYS A 220 -15.56 -6.52 13.71
C LYS A 220 -14.63 -6.27 14.90
N THR A 221 -14.10 -7.33 15.48
CA THR A 221 -13.22 -7.25 16.67
C THR A 221 -11.73 -7.34 16.34
N MET A 222 -11.37 -7.40 15.04
CA MET A 222 -9.96 -7.55 14.62
C MET A 222 -9.14 -6.31 14.98
N PRO A 223 -8.13 -6.46 15.87
CA PRO A 223 -7.30 -5.35 16.31
C PRO A 223 -6.52 -4.72 15.16
N ASN A 224 -6.36 -3.41 15.22
CA ASN A 224 -5.63 -2.58 14.24
C ASN A 224 -6.26 -2.50 12.84
N TYR A 225 -7.37 -3.19 12.59
CA TYR A 225 -8.04 -3.19 11.29
C TYR A 225 -9.47 -2.69 11.36
N PHE A 226 -10.28 -3.22 12.30
CA PHE A 226 -11.72 -2.99 12.32
C PHE A 226 -12.29 -2.57 13.68
N ASP A 227 -11.64 -2.90 14.77
CA ASP A 227 -12.11 -2.66 16.15
C ASP A 227 -12.35 -1.18 16.49
N GLU A 228 -11.65 -0.28 15.81
CA GLU A 228 -11.84 1.17 15.97
C GLU A 228 -12.88 1.78 15.01
N TYR A 229 -13.64 0.97 14.26
CA TYR A 229 -14.59 1.44 13.25
C TYR A 229 -15.98 0.86 13.44
N ASP A 230 -16.99 1.57 12.93
CA ASP A 230 -18.29 0.97 12.69
C ASP A 230 -18.21 0.16 11.39
N THR A 231 -18.31 -1.16 11.54
CA THR A 231 -18.08 -2.11 10.47
C THR A 231 -19.35 -2.87 10.13
N THR A 232 -19.74 -2.86 8.85
CA THR A 232 -20.80 -3.72 8.31
C THR A 232 -20.18 -4.89 7.55
N VAL A 233 -20.75 -6.08 7.74
CA VAL A 233 -20.33 -7.30 7.02
C VAL A 233 -21.52 -7.83 6.24
N THR A 234 -21.37 -7.92 4.94
CA THR A 234 -22.39 -8.47 4.02
C THR A 234 -21.84 -9.72 3.36
N PHE A 235 -22.52 -10.85 3.58
CA PHE A 235 -22.16 -12.10 2.91
C PHE A 235 -22.77 -12.13 1.52
N ILE A 236 -21.95 -12.37 0.51
CA ILE A 236 -22.31 -12.39 -0.90
C ILE A 236 -21.74 -13.64 -1.59
N THR A 237 -22.18 -13.90 -2.80
CA THR A 237 -21.61 -14.96 -3.64
C THR A 237 -20.32 -14.51 -4.33
N GLU A 238 -19.53 -15.48 -4.78
CA GLU A 238 -18.31 -15.18 -5.54
C GLU A 238 -18.62 -14.52 -6.90
N GLU A 239 -19.75 -14.83 -7.48
CA GLU A 239 -20.24 -14.21 -8.72
C GLU A 239 -20.59 -12.73 -8.49
N GLU A 240 -21.31 -12.43 -7.41
CA GLU A 240 -21.60 -11.04 -6.99
C GLU A 240 -20.33 -10.25 -6.70
N LEU A 241 -19.37 -10.86 -5.99
CA LEU A 241 -18.09 -10.23 -5.72
C LEU A 241 -17.36 -9.85 -7.03
N LYS A 242 -17.27 -10.78 -7.98
CA LYS A 242 -16.66 -10.54 -9.29
C LYS A 242 -17.40 -9.48 -10.10
N LYS A 243 -18.73 -9.52 -10.11
CA LYS A 243 -19.56 -8.58 -10.90
C LYS A 243 -19.53 -7.17 -10.35
N ASN A 244 -19.65 -7.01 -9.03
CA ASN A 244 -19.90 -5.72 -8.40
C ASN A 244 -18.65 -5.10 -7.76
N HIS A 245 -17.64 -5.91 -7.43
CA HIS A 245 -16.49 -5.50 -6.60
C HIS A 245 -15.12 -5.83 -7.24
N SER A 246 -15.08 -6.15 -8.54
CA SER A 246 -13.83 -6.43 -9.27
C SER A 246 -12.99 -5.17 -9.56
N LYS A 247 -13.62 -4.02 -9.56
CA LYS A 247 -12.91 -2.74 -9.64
C LYS A 247 -12.29 -2.43 -8.29
N MET A 248 -11.10 -1.86 -8.30
CA MET A 248 -10.40 -1.46 -7.09
C MET A 248 -10.34 0.08 -7.00
N PRO A 249 -11.47 0.76 -6.76
CA PRO A 249 -11.46 2.20 -6.57
C PRO A 249 -10.62 2.53 -5.34
N HIS A 250 -9.76 3.51 -5.46
CA HIS A 250 -8.99 4.03 -4.36
C HIS A 250 -8.99 5.54 -4.44
N GLY A 251 -9.19 6.20 -3.32
CA GLY A 251 -9.27 7.63 -3.28
C GLY A 251 -9.25 8.18 -1.87
N GLY A 252 -9.09 9.47 -1.79
CA GLY A 252 -9.12 10.23 -0.55
C GLY A 252 -8.94 11.70 -0.84
N PHE A 253 -9.12 12.51 0.19
CA PHE A 253 -8.94 13.95 0.10
C PHE A 253 -8.47 14.53 1.44
N VAL A 254 -7.81 15.66 1.35
CA VAL A 254 -7.34 16.44 2.50
C VAL A 254 -8.15 17.73 2.55
N ILE A 255 -8.65 18.07 3.73
CA ILE A 255 -9.25 19.37 4.01
C ILE A 255 -8.37 20.07 5.04
N ARG A 256 -7.95 21.29 4.72
CA ARG A 256 -7.38 22.22 5.68
C ARG A 256 -8.50 23.18 6.08
N SER A 257 -8.83 23.21 7.36
CA SER A 257 -9.97 23.97 7.91
C SER A 257 -9.53 24.78 9.11
N GLY A 258 -10.12 25.96 9.27
CA GLY A 258 -9.83 26.92 10.32
C GLY A 258 -9.97 28.36 9.85
#